data_319461db3c5459ba52925d7346da6805
#
_entry.id   319461db3c5459ba52925d7346da6805
#
_cell.length_a   1.000
_cell.length_b   1.000
_cell.length_c   1.000
_cell.angle_alpha   90.00
_cell.angle_beta   90.00
_cell.angle_gamma   90.00
#
_symmetry.space_group_name_H-M   'P 1'
#
loop_
_entity.id
_entity.type
_entity.pdbx_description
1 polymer ?
#
loop_
_entity_poly.entity_id
_entity_poly.type
_entity_poly.pdbx_seq_one_letter_code
_entity_poly.pdbx_strand_id
1 'polypeptide(L)'
;MIIELDMYQTLAIAVVVLMLGKFLRKKCSLLEKFCIPAPVVGGVLFAVFTCVCYVTGIVEFTFDDILKEVCMVFFFTSVGFQANLKVLKSGGKSMLVFLSLVIALILAQNFLAVGLSNVMRISPLVGPCTGSISMVGGHGTAGAFGPVLEDFGISGATTLCTAAATYGLIAGSMIGGPIGRRLIEKHKLLDTVVQEDDSLLVEEEIKHERHASMYPSAVFQLIIAIGIGTVVSKLLSLTGMTFPIYIGAMIAAACMRNIGEYTGKITIYMGEINDIGGISLSLFLGIAMITLKLWQLAELALPLLILLAGQTLLMFVFTNFIVFRVMGCDYDAAVISSGVCGFGMGATPNAMANMQALCEKYAPSVKAYLLIPLVGSLFADFINSLVTTFFINFI
;
A
#
# COMPACT_ATOMS: atom_id res chain seq x y z
N MET A 1 28.18 17.86 14.56
CA MET A 1 27.66 19.08 13.89
C MET A 1 26.23 18.78 13.46
N ILE A 2 25.26 19.65 13.80
CA ILE A 2 23.86 19.46 13.37
C ILE A 2 23.63 20.35 12.15
N ILE A 3 23.05 19.81 11.09
CA ILE A 3 22.64 20.53 9.88
C ILE A 3 21.12 20.47 9.83
N GLU A 4 20.49 21.63 10.00
CA GLU A 4 19.04 21.79 9.88
C GLU A 4 18.70 22.18 8.44
N LEU A 5 17.82 21.39 7.82
CA LEU A 5 17.36 21.58 6.44
C LEU A 5 15.91 22.07 6.45
N ASP A 6 15.67 23.20 5.79
CA ASP A 6 14.32 23.73 5.62
C ASP A 6 13.47 22.88 4.68
N MET A 7 12.18 23.18 4.57
CA MET A 7 11.23 22.40 3.76
C MET A 7 11.61 22.35 2.27
N TYR A 8 12.23 23.40 1.70
CA TYR A 8 12.63 23.44 0.29
C TYR A 8 13.88 22.62 0.04
N GLN A 9 14.85 22.70 0.95
CA GLN A 9 16.09 21.91 0.91
C GLN A 9 15.78 20.43 1.09
N THR A 10 14.90 20.08 2.04
CA THR A 10 14.42 18.72 2.28
C THR A 10 13.76 18.17 1.03
N LEU A 11 12.84 18.92 0.40
CA LEU A 11 12.18 18.51 -0.84
C LEU A 11 13.17 18.33 -1.99
N ALA A 12 14.13 19.27 -2.16
CA ALA A 12 15.12 19.18 -3.22
C ALA A 12 16.00 17.92 -3.08
N ILE A 13 16.48 17.63 -1.86
CA ILE A 13 17.25 16.42 -1.57
C ILE A 13 16.40 15.16 -1.86
N ALA A 14 15.14 15.14 -1.43
CA ALA A 14 14.25 14.03 -1.68
C ALA A 14 14.06 13.76 -3.19
N VAL A 15 13.94 14.82 -4.00
CA VAL A 15 13.83 14.68 -5.47
C VAL A 15 15.15 14.17 -6.08
N VAL A 16 16.30 14.65 -5.65
CA VAL A 16 17.61 14.14 -6.12
C VAL A 16 17.76 12.66 -5.79
N VAL A 17 17.43 12.27 -4.56
CA VAL A 17 17.47 10.87 -4.08
C VAL A 17 16.47 10.01 -4.86
N LEU A 18 15.26 10.52 -5.16
CA LEU A 18 14.28 9.86 -6.01
C LEU A 18 14.81 9.63 -7.44
N MET A 19 15.47 10.64 -8.03
CA MET A 19 16.08 10.51 -9.36
C MET A 19 17.21 9.48 -9.38
N LEU A 20 18.04 9.46 -8.33
CA LEU A 20 19.05 8.43 -8.14
C LEU A 20 18.41 7.03 -8.06
N GLY A 21 17.34 6.88 -7.28
CA GLY A 21 16.59 5.62 -7.17
C GLY A 21 16.00 5.16 -8.50
N LYS A 22 15.43 6.07 -9.31
CA LYS A 22 14.96 5.78 -10.68
C LYS A 22 16.09 5.28 -11.57
N PHE A 23 17.24 5.92 -11.51
CA PHE A 23 18.42 5.52 -12.29
C PHE A 23 18.93 4.13 -11.89
N LEU A 24 19.07 3.85 -10.59
CA LEU A 24 19.53 2.57 -10.08
C LEU A 24 18.55 1.43 -10.40
N ARG A 25 17.24 1.67 -10.28
CA ARG A 25 16.21 0.69 -10.62
C ARG A 25 16.29 0.28 -12.10
N LYS A 26 16.53 1.22 -13.01
CA LYS A 26 16.73 0.91 -14.44
C LYS A 26 17.98 0.09 -14.71
N LYS A 27 19.02 0.21 -13.89
CA LYS A 27 20.29 -0.54 -14.07
C LYS A 27 20.29 -1.90 -13.41
N CYS A 28 19.47 -2.12 -12.39
CA CYS A 28 19.44 -3.36 -11.63
C CYS A 28 18.10 -4.07 -11.86
N SER A 29 18.09 -5.09 -12.71
CA SER A 29 16.92 -5.89 -13.05
C SER A 29 16.27 -6.56 -11.85
N LEU A 30 17.03 -6.83 -10.78
CA LEU A 30 16.50 -7.40 -9.54
C LEU A 30 15.54 -6.43 -8.85
N LEU A 31 15.88 -5.13 -8.79
CA LEU A 31 15.03 -4.10 -8.19
C LEU A 31 13.73 -3.90 -8.99
N GLU A 32 13.81 -4.00 -10.30
CA GLU A 32 12.66 -3.94 -11.19
C GLU A 32 11.77 -5.17 -11.03
N LYS A 33 12.36 -6.37 -11.00
CA LYS A 33 11.68 -7.64 -10.81
C LYS A 33 10.85 -7.71 -9.51
N PHE A 34 11.34 -7.13 -8.43
CA PHE A 34 10.61 -7.06 -7.15
C PHE A 34 9.73 -5.81 -7.02
N CYS A 35 9.56 -5.03 -8.10
CA CYS A 35 8.74 -3.82 -8.14
C CYS A 35 9.08 -2.81 -7.02
N ILE A 36 10.33 -2.76 -6.54
CA ILE A 36 10.73 -1.87 -5.45
C ILE A 36 10.58 -0.41 -5.90
N PRO A 37 9.84 0.45 -5.17
CA PRO A 37 9.65 1.85 -5.53
C PRO A 37 10.98 2.61 -5.60
N ALA A 38 11.13 3.48 -6.61
CA ALA A 38 12.35 4.28 -6.76
C ALA A 38 12.70 5.14 -5.53
N PRO A 39 11.72 5.77 -4.83
CA PRO A 39 11.99 6.49 -3.58
C PRO A 39 12.68 5.63 -2.52
N VAL A 40 12.26 4.35 -2.43
CA VAL A 40 12.83 3.40 -1.46
C VAL A 40 14.27 3.06 -1.81
N VAL A 41 14.57 2.78 -3.10
CA VAL A 41 15.93 2.45 -3.55
C VAL A 41 16.90 3.59 -3.26
N GLY A 42 16.56 4.80 -3.67
CA GLY A 42 17.40 5.98 -3.41
C GLY A 42 17.46 6.33 -1.94
N GLY A 43 16.30 6.29 -1.25
CA GLY A 43 16.18 6.68 0.14
C GLY A 43 16.93 5.78 1.10
N VAL A 44 16.92 4.45 0.90
CA VAL A 44 17.73 3.51 1.72
C VAL A 44 19.22 3.82 1.59
N LEU A 45 19.73 4.11 0.38
CA LEU A 45 21.12 4.50 0.22
C LEU A 45 21.46 5.79 0.97
N PHE A 46 20.55 6.78 0.88
CA PHE A 46 20.72 8.04 1.61
C PHE A 46 20.61 7.81 3.13
N ALA A 47 19.68 6.98 3.59
CA ALA A 47 19.53 6.63 5.00
C ALA A 47 20.76 5.88 5.57
N VAL A 48 21.41 5.03 4.76
CA VAL A 48 22.71 4.42 5.12
C VAL A 48 23.78 5.50 5.25
N PHE A 49 23.84 6.44 4.32
CA PHE A 49 24.78 7.56 4.38
C PHE A 49 24.58 8.40 5.66
N THR A 50 23.34 8.81 5.97
CA THR A 50 23.03 9.58 7.18
C THR A 50 23.29 8.78 8.45
N CYS A 51 23.04 7.46 8.45
CA CYS A 51 23.34 6.57 9.56
C CYS A 51 24.85 6.51 9.83
N VAL A 52 25.68 6.37 8.80
CA VAL A 52 27.15 6.40 8.95
C VAL A 52 27.60 7.75 9.52
N CYS A 53 27.09 8.86 9.01
CA CYS A 53 27.41 10.20 9.52
C CYS A 53 27.02 10.36 11.00
N TYR A 54 25.86 9.83 11.39
CA TYR A 54 25.38 9.88 12.78
C TYR A 54 26.24 9.03 13.72
N VAL A 55 26.49 7.76 13.37
CA VAL A 55 27.26 6.83 14.20
C VAL A 55 28.72 7.26 14.35
N THR A 56 29.31 7.86 13.30
CA THR A 56 30.67 8.41 13.37
C THR A 56 30.75 9.75 14.09
N GLY A 57 29.63 10.35 14.46
CA GLY A 57 29.58 11.65 15.17
C GLY A 57 29.97 12.86 14.29
N ILE A 58 30.09 12.69 12.97
CA ILE A 58 30.51 13.74 12.05
C ILE A 58 29.41 14.77 11.87
N VAL A 59 28.20 14.30 11.44
CA VAL A 59 27.06 15.17 11.14
C VAL A 59 25.76 14.44 11.49
N GLU A 60 24.82 15.20 12.07
CA GLU A 60 23.42 14.81 12.24
C GLU A 60 22.56 15.74 11.36
N PHE A 61 21.68 15.14 10.55
CA PHE A 61 20.76 15.87 9.70
C PHE A 61 19.37 15.91 10.34
N THR A 62 18.78 17.10 10.37
CA THR A 62 17.38 17.31 10.73
C THR A 62 16.62 17.87 9.54
N PHE A 63 15.44 17.33 9.27
CA PHE A 63 14.64 17.62 8.08
C PHE A 63 13.30 18.21 8.49
N ASP A 64 12.81 19.19 7.70
CA ASP A 64 11.46 19.72 7.86
C ASP A 64 10.43 18.78 7.23
N ASP A 65 9.39 18.43 7.98
CA ASP A 65 8.37 17.42 7.59
C ASP A 65 7.08 18.02 7.01
N ILE A 66 6.96 19.35 6.94
CA ILE A 66 5.70 20.02 6.51
C ILE A 66 5.26 19.53 5.12
N LEU A 67 6.16 19.53 4.14
CA LEU A 67 5.83 19.10 2.77
C LEU A 67 5.59 17.59 2.67
N LYS A 68 6.17 16.78 3.56
CA LYS A 68 5.86 15.36 3.67
C LYS A 68 4.39 15.16 4.02
N GLU A 69 3.89 15.87 5.03
CA GLU A 69 2.49 15.80 5.44
C GLU A 69 1.53 16.27 4.35
N VAL A 70 1.82 17.39 3.69
CA VAL A 70 1.03 17.90 2.57
C VAL A 70 0.92 16.86 1.46
N CYS A 71 2.05 16.32 1.00
CA CYS A 71 2.06 15.30 -0.06
C CYS A 71 1.31 14.01 0.36
N MET A 72 1.44 13.60 1.63
CA MET A 72 0.72 12.47 2.19
C MET A 72 -0.81 12.68 2.12
N VAL A 73 -1.29 13.84 2.55
CA VAL A 73 -2.73 14.15 2.53
C VAL A 73 -3.26 14.17 1.10
N PHE A 74 -2.54 14.76 0.14
CA PHE A 74 -2.92 14.72 -1.28
C PHE A 74 -2.99 13.28 -1.82
N PHE A 75 -2.01 12.44 -1.51
CA PHE A 75 -2.01 11.04 -1.91
C PHE A 75 -3.23 10.28 -1.34
N PHE A 76 -3.45 10.31 -0.03
CA PHE A 76 -4.57 9.58 0.57
C PHE A 76 -5.94 10.14 0.14
N THR A 77 -6.03 11.43 -0.16
CA THR A 77 -7.24 12.01 -0.75
C THR A 77 -7.51 11.42 -2.13
N SER A 78 -6.47 11.24 -2.96
CA SER A 78 -6.62 10.58 -4.27
C SER A 78 -7.07 9.11 -4.12
N VAL A 79 -6.56 8.39 -3.12
CA VAL A 79 -7.02 7.03 -2.76
C VAL A 79 -8.51 7.04 -2.38
N GLY A 80 -8.97 8.05 -1.63
CA GLY A 80 -10.38 8.21 -1.30
C GLY A 80 -11.27 8.32 -2.54
N PHE A 81 -10.86 9.10 -3.56
CA PHE A 81 -11.58 9.20 -4.82
C PHE A 81 -11.64 7.88 -5.61
N GLN A 82 -10.77 6.92 -5.36
CA GLN A 82 -10.82 5.62 -6.02
C GLN A 82 -11.98 4.74 -5.48
N ALA A 83 -12.46 4.96 -4.25
CA ALA A 83 -13.51 4.18 -3.61
C ALA A 83 -14.89 4.42 -4.26
N ASN A 84 -15.20 3.70 -5.33
CA ASN A 84 -16.44 3.81 -6.12
C ASN A 84 -17.38 2.63 -5.83
N LEU A 85 -18.51 2.92 -5.17
CA LEU A 85 -19.52 1.91 -4.82
C LEU A 85 -20.28 1.37 -6.05
N LYS A 86 -20.36 2.13 -7.15
CA LYS A 86 -21.00 1.66 -8.38
C LYS A 86 -20.16 0.54 -9.00
N VAL A 87 -18.83 0.71 -9.06
CA VAL A 87 -17.88 -0.31 -9.52
C VAL A 87 -17.95 -1.55 -8.61
N LEU A 88 -18.01 -1.36 -7.30
CA LEU A 88 -18.15 -2.46 -6.35
C LEU A 88 -19.43 -3.28 -6.58
N LYS A 89 -20.56 -2.61 -6.87
CA LYS A 89 -21.83 -3.28 -7.17
C LYS A 89 -21.81 -3.99 -8.52
N SER A 90 -21.19 -3.43 -9.55
CA SER A 90 -21.12 -4.04 -10.88
C SER A 90 -20.25 -5.31 -10.91
N GLY A 91 -19.25 -5.43 -10.04
CA GLY A 91 -18.42 -6.63 -9.90
C GLY A 91 -19.11 -7.86 -9.30
N GLY A 92 -20.37 -7.72 -8.91
CA GLY A 92 -21.25 -8.83 -8.47
C GLY A 92 -20.80 -9.52 -7.19
N LYS A 93 -21.27 -10.77 -7.00
CA LYS A 93 -21.03 -11.56 -5.79
C LYS A 93 -19.54 -11.88 -5.58
N SER A 94 -18.81 -12.19 -6.65
CA SER A 94 -17.40 -12.56 -6.59
C SER A 94 -16.53 -11.42 -6.02
N MET A 95 -16.84 -10.18 -6.40
CA MET A 95 -16.14 -9.00 -5.90
C MET A 95 -16.39 -8.73 -4.42
N LEU A 96 -17.64 -8.89 -3.97
CA LEU A 96 -17.99 -8.74 -2.55
C LEU A 96 -17.33 -9.84 -1.68
N VAL A 97 -17.31 -11.07 -2.18
CA VAL A 97 -16.64 -12.20 -1.51
C VAL A 97 -15.15 -11.93 -1.43
N PHE A 98 -14.54 -11.47 -2.53
CA PHE A 98 -13.11 -11.18 -2.56
C PHE A 98 -12.75 -9.98 -1.65
N LEU A 99 -13.56 -8.93 -1.64
CA LEU A 99 -13.39 -7.81 -0.70
C LEU A 99 -13.47 -8.28 0.77
N SER A 100 -14.41 -9.17 1.09
CA SER A 100 -14.52 -9.75 2.43
C SER A 100 -13.28 -10.56 2.82
N LEU A 101 -12.67 -11.28 1.87
CA LEU A 101 -11.40 -11.98 2.08
C LEU A 101 -10.24 -11.01 2.34
N VAL A 102 -10.20 -9.87 1.64
CA VAL A 102 -9.18 -8.83 1.87
C VAL A 102 -9.32 -8.22 3.26
N ILE A 103 -10.55 -7.92 3.69
CA ILE A 103 -10.82 -7.44 5.07
C ILE A 103 -10.38 -8.48 6.11
N ALA A 104 -10.71 -9.75 5.90
CA ALA A 104 -10.30 -10.85 6.77
C ALA A 104 -8.76 -10.98 6.84
N LEU A 105 -8.06 -10.79 5.71
CA LEU A 105 -6.61 -10.79 5.66
C LEU A 105 -6.02 -9.64 6.47
N ILE A 106 -6.52 -8.40 6.29
CA ILE A 106 -6.09 -7.22 7.03
C ILE A 106 -6.22 -7.44 8.54
N LEU A 107 -7.36 -7.95 8.98
CA LEU A 107 -7.59 -8.27 10.40
C LEU A 107 -6.65 -9.37 10.89
N ALA A 108 -6.51 -10.46 10.14
CA ALA A 108 -5.65 -11.58 10.50
C ALA A 108 -4.17 -11.16 10.64
N GLN A 109 -3.68 -10.31 9.75
CA GLN A 109 -2.31 -9.77 9.80
C GLN A 109 -2.08 -8.95 11.07
N ASN A 110 -3.02 -8.08 11.43
CA ASN A 110 -2.89 -7.25 12.62
C ASN A 110 -3.01 -8.07 13.90
N PHE A 111 -3.99 -8.97 14.00
CA PHE A 111 -4.13 -9.85 15.16
C PHE A 111 -2.92 -10.78 15.36
N LEU A 112 -2.40 -11.36 14.27
CA LEU A 112 -1.19 -12.18 14.34
C LEU A 112 0.00 -11.37 14.86
N ALA A 113 0.20 -10.17 14.29
CA ALA A 113 1.33 -9.33 14.65
C ALA A 113 1.28 -8.88 16.10
N VAL A 114 0.11 -8.43 16.59
CA VAL A 114 -0.07 -8.08 18.01
C VAL A 114 0.06 -9.30 18.91
N GLY A 115 -0.50 -10.45 18.51
CA GLY A 115 -0.35 -11.69 19.26
C GLY A 115 1.11 -12.11 19.41
N LEU A 116 1.89 -12.07 18.33
CA LEU A 116 3.33 -12.36 18.39
C LEU A 116 4.11 -11.33 19.20
N SER A 117 3.78 -10.04 19.12
CA SER A 117 4.40 -9.00 19.93
C SER A 117 4.20 -9.26 21.43
N ASN A 118 2.97 -9.64 21.83
CA ASN A 118 2.67 -10.00 23.20
C ASN A 118 3.45 -11.25 23.66
N VAL A 119 3.57 -12.28 22.83
CA VAL A 119 4.36 -13.49 23.14
C VAL A 119 5.84 -13.14 23.32
N MET A 120 6.37 -12.22 22.53
CA MET A 120 7.75 -11.75 22.64
C MET A 120 7.96 -10.72 23.78
N ARG A 121 6.89 -10.32 24.47
CA ARG A 121 6.93 -9.31 25.54
C ARG A 121 7.45 -7.95 25.10
N ILE A 122 7.17 -7.57 23.87
CA ILE A 122 7.40 -6.23 23.32
C ILE A 122 6.08 -5.47 23.26
N SER A 123 6.15 -4.14 23.07
CA SER A 123 4.93 -3.32 22.96
C SER A 123 3.98 -3.89 21.91
N PRO A 124 2.69 -4.10 22.22
CA PRO A 124 1.69 -4.56 21.25
C PRO A 124 1.59 -3.66 20.00
N LEU A 125 1.86 -2.37 20.15
CA LEU A 125 1.85 -1.39 19.06
C LEU A 125 2.99 -1.59 18.04
N VAL A 126 4.03 -2.37 18.35
CA VAL A 126 5.05 -2.82 17.38
C VAL A 126 4.43 -3.80 16.37
N GLY A 127 3.41 -4.57 16.79
CA GLY A 127 2.71 -5.51 15.91
C GLY A 127 2.17 -4.84 14.64
N PRO A 128 1.33 -3.82 14.70
CA PRO A 128 0.81 -3.10 13.53
C PRO A 128 1.88 -2.65 12.54
N CYS A 129 3.09 -2.29 12.99
CA CYS A 129 4.20 -1.93 12.09
C CYS A 129 4.53 -3.05 11.09
N THR A 130 4.35 -4.31 11.46
CA THR A 130 4.61 -5.48 10.62
C THR A 130 3.32 -6.17 10.16
N GLY A 131 2.18 -5.66 10.59
CA GLY A 131 0.85 -6.09 10.19
C GLY A 131 0.41 -5.51 8.85
N SER A 132 -0.87 -5.25 8.72
CA SER A 132 -1.47 -4.78 7.46
C SER A 132 -0.98 -3.39 7.03
N ILE A 133 -0.46 -2.55 7.95
CA ILE A 133 0.18 -1.26 7.63
C ILE A 133 1.23 -1.45 6.54
N SER A 134 2.14 -2.39 6.75
CA SER A 134 3.28 -2.62 5.87
C SER A 134 3.02 -3.70 4.83
N MET A 135 2.18 -4.70 5.15
CA MET A 135 1.91 -5.83 4.27
C MET A 135 0.93 -5.45 3.15
N VAL A 136 -0.31 -5.11 3.48
CA VAL A 136 -1.33 -4.70 2.48
C VAL A 136 -1.11 -3.25 2.03
N GLY A 137 -0.88 -2.33 2.98
CA GLY A 137 -0.73 -0.91 2.68
C GLY A 137 0.63 -0.49 2.13
N GLY A 138 1.63 -1.38 2.22
CA GLY A 138 2.96 -1.15 1.66
C GLY A 138 3.64 0.12 2.19
N HIS A 139 4.54 0.70 1.39
CA HIS A 139 5.33 1.87 1.81
C HIS A 139 4.48 3.14 2.03
N GLY A 140 3.36 3.29 1.30
CA GLY A 140 2.47 4.45 1.46
C GLY A 140 1.87 4.51 2.85
N THR A 141 1.22 3.43 3.26
CA THR A 141 0.61 3.32 4.59
C THR A 141 1.68 3.25 5.69
N ALA A 142 2.81 2.57 5.45
CA ALA A 142 3.95 2.54 6.36
C ALA A 142 4.48 3.94 6.69
N GLY A 143 4.68 4.78 5.67
CA GLY A 143 5.14 6.14 5.85
C GLY A 143 4.12 7.05 6.55
N ALA A 144 2.83 6.79 6.39
CA ALA A 144 1.76 7.56 7.02
C ALA A 144 1.52 7.18 8.49
N PHE A 145 1.46 5.89 8.78
CA PHE A 145 1.18 5.40 10.14
C PHE A 145 2.44 5.27 11.01
N GLY A 146 3.63 5.19 10.40
CA GLY A 146 4.89 5.17 11.16
C GLY A 146 5.01 6.34 12.14
N PRO A 147 4.92 7.60 11.70
CA PRO A 147 4.94 8.76 12.60
C PRO A 147 3.82 8.73 13.65
N VAL A 148 2.61 8.29 13.28
CA VAL A 148 1.50 8.14 14.25
C VAL A 148 1.86 7.16 15.36
N LEU A 149 2.49 6.03 15.03
CA LEU A 149 2.96 5.06 16.04
C LEU A 149 4.14 5.59 16.85
N GLU A 150 4.96 6.47 16.29
CA GLU A 150 6.01 7.18 17.02
C GLU A 150 5.40 8.15 18.05
N ASP A 151 4.31 8.84 17.73
CA ASP A 151 3.56 9.68 18.65
C ASP A 151 2.92 8.86 19.80
N PHE A 152 2.56 7.60 19.54
CA PHE A 152 2.14 6.63 20.55
C PHE A 152 3.32 6.01 21.34
N GLY A 153 4.56 6.49 21.14
CA GLY A 153 5.75 6.12 21.91
C GLY A 153 6.57 4.96 21.35
N ILE A 154 6.34 4.51 20.13
CA ILE A 154 7.14 3.46 19.49
C ILE A 154 8.30 4.11 18.71
N SER A 155 9.45 4.19 19.35
CA SER A 155 10.66 4.75 18.73
C SER A 155 11.04 3.98 17.46
N GLY A 156 11.25 4.69 16.33
CA GLY A 156 11.65 4.12 15.05
C GLY A 156 10.55 3.36 14.32
N ALA A 157 9.26 3.56 14.67
CA ALA A 157 8.13 2.90 14.02
C ALA A 157 8.10 3.16 12.50
N THR A 158 8.41 4.37 12.05
CA THR A 158 8.49 4.70 10.62
C THR A 158 9.52 3.83 9.89
N THR A 159 10.70 3.66 10.50
CA THR A 159 11.78 2.84 9.95
C THR A 159 11.40 1.36 9.96
N LEU A 160 10.77 0.90 11.04
CA LEU A 160 10.30 -0.48 11.21
C LEU A 160 9.21 -0.83 10.16
N CYS A 161 8.20 0.02 10.01
CA CYS A 161 7.14 -0.15 9.01
C CYS A 161 7.71 -0.20 7.58
N THR A 162 8.66 0.68 7.27
CA THR A 162 9.29 0.74 5.94
C THR A 162 10.12 -0.50 5.64
N ALA A 163 10.90 -0.98 6.61
CA ALA A 163 11.66 -2.22 6.48
C ALA A 163 10.72 -3.42 6.27
N ALA A 164 9.62 -3.50 7.03
CA ALA A 164 8.61 -4.52 6.87
C ALA A 164 7.94 -4.47 5.49
N ALA A 165 7.58 -3.29 4.98
CA ALA A 165 7.00 -3.12 3.66
C ALA A 165 7.98 -3.55 2.54
N THR A 166 9.27 -3.22 2.67
CA THR A 166 10.31 -3.67 1.73
C THR A 166 10.44 -5.19 1.71
N TYR A 167 10.48 -5.83 2.90
CA TYR A 167 10.46 -7.28 3.01
C TYR A 167 9.21 -7.87 2.36
N GLY A 168 8.04 -7.29 2.62
CA GLY A 168 6.77 -7.73 2.08
C GLY A 168 6.75 -7.77 0.55
N LEU A 169 7.26 -6.71 -0.13
CA LEU A 169 7.40 -6.67 -1.59
C LEU A 169 8.21 -7.85 -2.13
N ILE A 170 9.35 -8.14 -1.49
CA ILE A 170 10.24 -9.23 -1.90
C ILE A 170 9.55 -10.59 -1.65
N ALA A 171 9.09 -10.81 -0.43
CA ALA A 171 8.48 -12.08 -0.02
C ALA A 171 7.20 -12.37 -0.82
N GLY A 172 6.31 -11.38 -1.00
CA GLY A 172 5.08 -11.52 -1.78
C GLY A 172 5.32 -11.89 -3.24
N SER A 173 6.36 -11.31 -3.87
CA SER A 173 6.76 -11.66 -5.23
C SER A 173 7.37 -13.07 -5.31
N MET A 174 8.09 -13.50 -4.26
CA MET A 174 8.75 -14.81 -4.26
C MET A 174 7.79 -15.97 -4.03
N ILE A 175 6.75 -15.80 -3.18
CA ILE A 175 5.85 -16.88 -2.79
C ILE A 175 4.64 -17.03 -3.73
N GLY A 176 4.21 -15.94 -4.40
CA GLY A 176 2.99 -15.95 -5.21
C GLY A 176 3.01 -16.93 -6.36
N GLY A 177 4.05 -16.89 -7.19
CA GLY A 177 4.23 -17.81 -8.31
C GLY A 177 4.26 -19.28 -7.88
N PRO A 178 5.12 -19.69 -6.93
CA PRO A 178 5.16 -21.07 -6.40
C PRO A 178 3.82 -21.54 -5.81
N ILE A 179 3.08 -20.70 -5.10
CA ILE A 179 1.77 -21.05 -4.54
C ILE A 179 0.76 -21.31 -5.66
N GLY A 180 0.63 -20.39 -6.61
CA GLY A 180 -0.29 -20.56 -7.74
C GLY A 180 0.05 -21.82 -8.57
N ARG A 181 1.33 -22.00 -8.90
CA ARG A 181 1.80 -23.19 -9.58
C ARG A 181 1.46 -24.49 -8.83
N ARG A 182 1.73 -24.54 -7.53
CA ARG A 182 1.43 -25.70 -6.68
C ARG A 182 -0.07 -26.04 -6.70
N LEU A 183 -0.93 -25.01 -6.61
CA LEU A 183 -2.38 -25.21 -6.64
C LEU A 183 -2.83 -25.77 -7.99
N ILE A 184 -2.35 -25.19 -9.10
CA ILE A 184 -2.71 -25.63 -10.47
C ILE A 184 -2.26 -27.08 -10.70
N GLU A 185 -1.01 -27.41 -10.41
CA GLU A 185 -0.44 -28.74 -10.67
C GLU A 185 -1.03 -29.81 -9.73
N LYS A 186 -1.18 -29.51 -8.43
CA LYS A 186 -1.72 -30.46 -7.44
C LYS A 186 -3.16 -30.83 -7.70
N HIS A 187 -3.98 -29.88 -8.10
CA HIS A 187 -5.42 -30.08 -8.31
C HIS A 187 -5.80 -30.30 -9.77
N LYS A 188 -4.82 -30.34 -10.71
CA LYS A 188 -5.02 -30.53 -12.15
C LYS A 188 -6.03 -29.56 -12.75
N LEU A 189 -5.91 -28.26 -12.41
CA LEU A 189 -6.93 -27.25 -12.68
C LEU A 189 -6.99 -26.78 -14.14
N LEU A 190 -6.11 -27.24 -15.02
CA LEU A 190 -6.14 -26.83 -16.45
C LEU A 190 -7.41 -27.31 -17.15
N ASP A 191 -8.03 -28.40 -16.67
CA ASP A 191 -9.30 -28.89 -17.20
C ASP A 191 -10.49 -27.99 -16.80
N THR A 192 -10.29 -27.05 -15.85
CA THR A 192 -11.33 -26.12 -15.37
C THR A 192 -11.20 -24.73 -16.00
N VAL A 193 -10.28 -24.55 -16.95
CA VAL A 193 -10.09 -23.28 -17.65
C VAL A 193 -11.33 -22.99 -18.49
N VAL A 194 -12.04 -21.92 -18.14
CA VAL A 194 -13.14 -21.41 -18.97
C VAL A 194 -12.51 -20.57 -20.08
N GLN A 195 -12.78 -20.90 -21.34
CA GLN A 195 -12.44 -20.02 -22.45
C GLN A 195 -13.41 -18.84 -22.42
N GLU A 196 -13.06 -17.81 -21.63
CA GLU A 196 -13.76 -16.52 -21.69
C GLU A 196 -13.23 -15.72 -22.87
N ASP A 197 -14.12 -14.97 -23.50
CA ASP A 197 -13.82 -14.16 -24.67
C ASP A 197 -12.85 -13.03 -24.28
N ASP A 198 -11.65 -13.01 -24.84
CA ASP A 198 -10.60 -12.00 -24.57
C ASP A 198 -11.07 -10.55 -24.85
N SER A 199 -12.23 -10.38 -25.51
CA SER A 199 -12.84 -9.07 -25.75
C SER A 199 -13.15 -8.28 -24.49
N LEU A 200 -13.38 -8.94 -23.36
CA LEU A 200 -13.63 -8.28 -22.06
C LEU A 200 -12.40 -7.61 -21.45
N LEU A 201 -11.20 -8.03 -21.83
CA LEU A 201 -9.95 -7.39 -21.37
C LEU A 201 -9.62 -6.11 -22.15
N VAL A 202 -10.20 -5.92 -23.34
CA VAL A 202 -9.90 -4.81 -24.25
C VAL A 202 -10.76 -3.57 -23.95
N GLU A 203 -11.92 -3.73 -23.31
CA GLU A 203 -12.84 -2.60 -23.08
C GLU A 203 -12.45 -1.66 -21.92
N GLU A 204 -11.55 -2.03 -21.02
CA GLU A 204 -11.17 -1.16 -19.89
C GLU A 204 -9.99 -0.20 -20.17
N GLU A 205 -9.28 -0.31 -21.27
CA GLU A 205 -8.41 0.76 -21.77
C GLU A 205 -9.20 1.77 -22.63
N ILE A 206 -10.30 2.30 -22.16
CA ILE A 206 -10.73 3.62 -22.59
C ILE A 206 -9.64 4.58 -22.10
N LYS A 207 -8.64 4.83 -22.96
CA LYS A 207 -7.67 5.90 -22.78
C LYS A 207 -8.46 7.18 -22.57
N HIS A 208 -8.71 7.51 -21.31
CA HIS A 208 -9.15 8.86 -20.95
C HIS A 208 -8.04 9.77 -21.47
N GLU A 209 -8.30 10.46 -22.59
CA GLU A 209 -7.38 11.47 -23.10
C GLU A 209 -7.18 12.49 -21.97
N ARG A 210 -5.98 12.50 -21.40
CA ARG A 210 -5.60 13.42 -20.36
C ARG A 210 -5.42 14.79 -20.99
N HIS A 211 -6.25 15.73 -20.60
CA HIS A 211 -6.17 17.10 -21.10
C HIS A 211 -5.50 17.99 -20.04
N ALA A 212 -4.45 18.71 -20.46
CA ALA A 212 -3.75 19.64 -19.57
C ALA A 212 -4.69 20.66 -18.90
N SER A 213 -5.79 21.03 -19.56
CA SER A 213 -6.84 21.93 -19.06
C SER A 213 -7.64 21.37 -17.87
N MET A 214 -7.61 20.07 -17.61
CA MET A 214 -8.40 19.42 -16.55
C MET A 214 -7.64 19.32 -15.20
N TYR A 215 -6.29 19.43 -15.22
CA TYR A 215 -5.50 19.37 -13.99
C TYR A 215 -5.87 20.42 -12.94
N PRO A 216 -6.13 21.71 -13.27
CA PRO A 216 -6.57 22.68 -12.27
C PRO A 216 -7.85 22.25 -11.57
N SER A 217 -8.84 21.71 -12.32
CA SER A 217 -10.10 21.22 -11.76
C SER A 217 -9.90 20.02 -10.83
N ALA A 218 -9.00 19.09 -11.19
CA ALA A 218 -8.64 17.95 -10.35
C ALA A 218 -7.95 18.39 -9.05
N VAL A 219 -7.01 19.34 -9.13
CA VAL A 219 -6.37 19.94 -7.94
C VAL A 219 -7.40 20.59 -7.03
N PHE A 220 -8.35 21.36 -7.59
CA PHE A 220 -9.40 22.00 -6.80
C PHE A 220 -10.31 20.97 -6.13
N GLN A 221 -10.65 19.87 -6.80
CA GLN A 221 -11.42 18.78 -6.18
C GLN A 221 -10.66 18.14 -5.01
N LEU A 222 -9.36 17.89 -5.15
CA LEU A 222 -8.51 17.40 -4.06
C LEU A 222 -8.48 18.38 -2.89
N ILE A 223 -8.25 19.68 -3.13
CA ILE A 223 -8.18 20.70 -2.09
C ILE A 223 -9.54 20.82 -1.35
N ILE A 224 -10.65 20.78 -2.07
CA ILE A 224 -12.00 20.83 -1.48
C ILE A 224 -12.22 19.59 -0.59
N ALA A 225 -11.84 18.39 -1.08
CA ALA A 225 -11.96 17.16 -0.31
C ALA A 225 -11.10 17.20 0.95
N ILE A 226 -9.87 17.74 0.87
CA ILE A 226 -8.98 17.95 2.02
C ILE A 226 -9.64 18.89 3.04
N GLY A 227 -10.16 20.05 2.57
CA GLY A 227 -10.81 21.02 3.45
C GLY A 227 -12.03 20.45 4.17
N ILE A 228 -12.91 19.72 3.46
CA ILE A 228 -14.04 19.01 4.08
C ILE A 228 -13.51 17.92 5.04
N GLY A 229 -12.45 17.22 4.65
CA GLY A 229 -11.82 16.15 5.41
C GLY A 229 -11.27 16.59 6.75
N THR A 230 -10.74 17.81 6.87
CA THR A 230 -10.29 18.35 8.17
C THR A 230 -11.46 18.50 9.15
N VAL A 231 -12.64 18.88 8.65
CA VAL A 231 -13.86 18.95 9.47
C VAL A 231 -14.31 17.54 9.88
N VAL A 232 -14.28 16.59 8.92
CA VAL A 232 -14.63 15.18 9.19
C VAL A 232 -13.68 14.58 10.25
N SER A 233 -12.37 14.78 10.14
CA SER A 233 -11.41 14.31 11.15
C SER A 233 -11.69 14.89 12.53
N LYS A 234 -12.00 16.20 12.61
CA LYS A 234 -12.38 16.84 13.90
C LYS A 234 -13.66 16.24 14.49
N LEU A 235 -14.67 15.97 13.67
CA LEU A 235 -15.92 15.34 14.13
C LEU A 235 -15.66 13.91 14.63
N LEU A 236 -14.83 13.14 13.90
CA LEU A 236 -14.44 11.80 14.31
C LEU A 236 -13.64 11.80 15.62
N SER A 237 -12.78 12.78 15.83
CA SER A 237 -11.99 12.91 17.07
C SER A 237 -12.85 13.20 18.31
N LEU A 238 -14.10 13.67 18.15
CA LEU A 238 -15.05 13.79 19.25
C LEU A 238 -15.44 12.44 19.86
N THR A 239 -15.20 11.34 19.17
CA THR A 239 -15.40 9.97 19.70
C THR A 239 -14.34 9.56 20.74
N GLY A 240 -13.34 10.39 21.00
CA GLY A 240 -12.20 10.08 21.87
C GLY A 240 -11.08 9.29 21.21
N MET A 241 -11.22 9.00 19.90
CA MET A 241 -10.19 8.30 19.12
C MET A 241 -9.36 9.30 18.30
N THR A 242 -8.10 8.97 18.06
CA THR A 242 -7.20 9.80 17.25
C THR A 242 -7.39 9.47 15.77
N PHE A 243 -7.86 10.43 14.99
CA PHE A 243 -8.01 10.32 13.54
C PHE A 243 -7.07 11.32 12.84
N PRO A 244 -6.02 10.85 12.16
CA PRO A 244 -5.19 11.70 11.32
C PRO A 244 -6.00 12.43 10.23
N ILE A 245 -5.53 13.61 9.82
CA ILE A 245 -6.23 14.48 8.84
C ILE A 245 -6.50 13.76 7.52
N TYR A 246 -5.56 12.92 7.06
CA TYR A 246 -5.72 12.19 5.80
C TYR A 246 -6.87 11.17 5.82
N ILE A 247 -7.26 10.63 6.98
CA ILE A 247 -8.42 9.73 7.09
C ILE A 247 -9.72 10.50 6.77
N GLY A 248 -9.91 11.67 7.35
CA GLY A 248 -11.08 12.50 7.03
C GLY A 248 -11.09 12.96 5.58
N ALA A 249 -9.93 13.33 5.03
CA ALA A 249 -9.80 13.73 3.63
C ALA A 249 -10.13 12.57 2.67
N MET A 250 -9.69 11.36 2.99
CA MET A 250 -10.00 10.14 2.25
C MET A 250 -11.50 9.81 2.28
N ILE A 251 -12.15 9.94 3.45
CA ILE A 251 -13.60 9.74 3.58
C ILE A 251 -14.37 10.81 2.79
N ALA A 252 -13.99 12.09 2.91
CA ALA A 252 -14.63 13.18 2.17
C ALA A 252 -14.52 12.97 0.65
N ALA A 253 -13.35 12.57 0.16
CA ALA A 253 -13.11 12.25 -1.24
C ALA A 253 -13.98 11.08 -1.72
N ALA A 254 -14.09 10.00 -0.93
CA ALA A 254 -14.97 8.87 -1.22
C ALA A 254 -16.45 9.30 -1.30
N CYS A 255 -16.90 10.16 -0.38
CA CYS A 255 -18.25 10.73 -0.42
C CYS A 255 -18.46 11.58 -1.68
N MET A 256 -17.52 12.48 -2.01
CA MET A 256 -17.59 13.31 -3.22
C MET A 256 -17.65 12.47 -4.49
N ARG A 257 -16.83 11.40 -4.59
CA ARG A 257 -16.84 10.46 -5.71
C ARG A 257 -18.21 9.82 -5.88
N ASN A 258 -18.76 9.25 -4.83
CA ASN A 258 -20.00 8.51 -4.91
C ASN A 258 -21.22 9.42 -5.11
N ILE A 259 -21.22 10.64 -4.54
CA ILE A 259 -22.25 11.65 -4.80
C ILE A 259 -22.19 12.11 -6.26
N GLY A 260 -20.99 12.37 -6.80
CA GLY A 260 -20.81 12.74 -8.20
C GLY A 260 -21.35 11.67 -9.15
N GLU A 261 -21.00 10.41 -8.93
CA GLU A 261 -21.48 9.26 -9.72
C GLU A 261 -23.01 9.06 -9.64
N TYR A 262 -23.59 9.26 -8.44
CA TYR A 262 -25.02 9.06 -8.23
C TYR A 262 -25.86 10.21 -8.84
N THR A 263 -25.39 11.45 -8.68
CA THR A 263 -26.14 12.65 -9.13
C THR A 263 -25.89 12.98 -10.60
N GLY A 264 -24.76 12.58 -11.15
CA GLY A 264 -24.31 12.96 -12.51
C GLY A 264 -24.02 14.45 -12.68
N LYS A 265 -24.08 15.25 -11.59
CA LYS A 265 -23.90 16.70 -11.62
C LYS A 265 -22.45 17.15 -11.45
N ILE A 266 -21.59 16.31 -10.88
CA ILE A 266 -20.19 16.61 -10.58
C ILE A 266 -19.34 15.66 -11.39
N THR A 267 -18.59 16.19 -12.35
CA THR A 267 -17.58 15.41 -13.09
C THR A 267 -16.33 15.26 -12.23
N ILE A 268 -15.91 14.04 -11.98
CA ILE A 268 -14.68 13.74 -11.25
C ILE A 268 -13.58 13.37 -12.24
N TYR A 269 -12.47 14.09 -12.20
CA TYR A 269 -11.34 13.95 -13.14
C TYR A 269 -10.35 12.89 -12.61
N MET A 270 -10.77 11.61 -12.65
CA MET A 270 -10.01 10.51 -12.03
C MET A 270 -8.62 10.30 -12.60
N GLY A 271 -8.42 10.48 -13.90
CA GLY A 271 -7.10 10.35 -14.54
C GLY A 271 -6.09 11.32 -13.94
N GLU A 272 -6.48 12.59 -13.89
CA GLU A 272 -5.66 13.68 -13.38
C GLU A 272 -5.48 13.60 -11.86
N ILE A 273 -6.53 13.20 -11.12
CA ILE A 273 -6.45 12.95 -9.67
C ILE A 273 -5.43 11.85 -9.37
N ASN A 274 -5.44 10.75 -10.13
CA ASN A 274 -4.49 9.65 -9.95
C ASN A 274 -3.05 10.08 -10.28
N ASP A 275 -2.85 10.90 -11.31
CA ASP A 275 -1.52 11.42 -11.65
C ASP A 275 -0.98 12.33 -10.54
N ILE A 276 -1.80 13.25 -10.01
CA ILE A 276 -1.43 14.12 -8.88
C ILE A 276 -1.15 13.28 -7.64
N GLY A 277 -1.99 12.27 -7.35
CA GLY A 277 -1.79 11.33 -6.26
C GLY A 277 -0.48 10.56 -6.39
N GLY A 278 -0.14 10.08 -7.59
CA GLY A 278 1.12 9.37 -7.88
C GLY A 278 2.37 10.24 -7.70
N ILE A 279 2.30 11.52 -8.12
CA ILE A 279 3.37 12.49 -7.88
C ILE A 279 3.51 12.74 -6.38
N SER A 280 2.39 12.99 -5.70
CA SER A 280 2.35 13.24 -4.26
C SER A 280 2.89 12.05 -3.46
N LEU A 281 2.54 10.82 -3.84
CA LEU A 281 3.11 9.60 -3.25
C LEU A 281 4.62 9.53 -3.43
N SER A 282 5.12 9.84 -4.63
CA SER A 282 6.56 9.79 -4.91
C SER A 282 7.35 10.78 -4.08
N LEU A 283 6.83 12.00 -3.91
CA LEU A 283 7.44 13.06 -3.09
C LEU A 283 7.35 12.71 -1.59
N PHE A 284 6.17 12.31 -1.14
CA PHE A 284 5.93 11.86 0.22
C PHE A 284 6.89 10.74 0.63
N LEU A 285 6.98 9.67 -0.19
CA LEU A 285 7.92 8.58 0.06
C LEU A 285 9.38 9.03 -0.03
N GLY A 286 9.70 9.92 -0.96
CA GLY A 286 11.05 10.48 -1.09
C GLY A 286 11.50 11.16 0.21
N ILE A 287 10.66 12.04 0.77
CA ILE A 287 10.95 12.73 2.04
C ILE A 287 10.97 11.71 3.20
N ALA A 288 9.97 10.83 3.30
CA ALA A 288 9.90 9.82 4.34
C ALA A 288 11.13 8.89 4.36
N MET A 289 11.69 8.57 3.18
CA MET A 289 12.86 7.69 3.09
C MET A 289 14.17 8.36 3.48
N ILE A 290 14.36 9.66 3.17
CA ILE A 290 15.59 10.36 3.56
C ILE A 290 15.64 10.68 5.06
N THR A 291 14.48 10.70 5.73
CA THR A 291 14.36 10.94 7.18
C THR A 291 14.49 9.67 8.03
N LEU A 292 14.70 8.48 7.43
CA LEU A 292 14.81 7.22 8.15
C LEU A 292 16.02 7.18 9.07
N LYS A 293 15.81 6.77 10.32
CA LYS A 293 16.81 6.62 11.36
C LYS A 293 17.17 5.13 11.53
N LEU A 294 18.01 4.59 10.62
CA LEU A 294 18.33 3.16 10.58
C LEU A 294 18.96 2.61 11.87
N TRP A 295 19.65 3.45 12.64
CA TRP A 295 20.24 3.05 13.93
C TRP A 295 19.20 2.62 14.96
N GLN A 296 17.93 3.05 14.82
CA GLN A 296 16.84 2.65 15.73
C GLN A 296 16.33 1.22 15.48
N LEU A 297 16.65 0.60 14.34
CA LEU A 297 16.24 -0.79 14.02
C LEU A 297 17.04 -1.85 14.75
N ALA A 298 18.23 -1.53 15.27
CA ALA A 298 19.16 -2.53 15.79
C ALA A 298 18.57 -3.35 16.94
N GLU A 299 17.82 -2.70 17.84
CA GLU A 299 17.21 -3.35 19.02
C GLU A 299 16.00 -4.24 18.65
N LEU A 300 15.32 -3.95 17.54
CA LEU A 300 14.12 -4.66 17.10
C LEU A 300 14.40 -5.67 15.98
N ALA A 301 15.66 -5.89 15.58
CA ALA A 301 16.00 -6.72 14.43
C ALA A 301 15.49 -8.17 14.56
N LEU A 302 15.70 -8.82 15.70
CA LEU A 302 15.24 -10.19 15.94
C LEU A 302 13.71 -10.29 16.03
N PRO A 303 13.02 -9.46 16.84
CA PRO A 303 11.56 -9.40 16.83
C PRO A 303 10.97 -9.17 15.42
N LEU A 304 11.56 -8.26 14.66
CA LEU A 304 11.13 -7.98 13.28
C LEU A 304 11.16 -9.23 12.40
N LEU A 305 12.26 -10.00 12.43
CA LEU A 305 12.38 -11.23 11.64
C LEU A 305 11.31 -12.26 12.00
N ILE A 306 11.00 -12.44 13.28
CA ILE A 306 9.96 -13.37 13.74
C ILE A 306 8.59 -12.92 13.28
N LEU A 307 8.26 -11.63 13.42
CA LEU A 307 7.00 -11.04 12.97
C LEU A 307 6.82 -11.21 11.46
N LEU A 308 7.85 -10.92 10.66
CA LEU A 308 7.82 -11.04 9.21
C LEU A 308 7.71 -12.49 8.73
N ALA A 309 8.40 -13.42 9.40
CA ALA A 309 8.24 -14.85 9.13
C ALA A 309 6.81 -15.31 9.46
N GLY A 310 6.22 -14.83 10.56
CA GLY A 310 4.83 -15.06 10.90
C GLY A 310 3.86 -14.56 9.84
N GLN A 311 4.05 -13.36 9.31
CA GLN A 311 3.24 -12.80 8.21
C GLN A 311 3.35 -13.64 6.93
N THR A 312 4.55 -14.09 6.59
CA THR A 312 4.77 -14.94 5.42
C THR A 312 4.05 -16.29 5.57
N LEU A 313 4.12 -16.89 6.77
CA LEU A 313 3.41 -18.14 7.06
C LEU A 313 1.88 -17.93 7.02
N LEU A 314 1.39 -16.83 7.61
CA LEU A 314 -0.04 -16.47 7.52
C LEU A 314 -0.47 -16.36 6.06
N MET A 315 0.28 -15.65 5.24
CA MET A 315 -0.05 -15.49 3.81
C MET A 315 -0.11 -16.82 3.10
N PHE A 316 0.88 -17.70 3.34
CA PHE A 316 0.90 -19.05 2.77
C PHE A 316 -0.34 -19.85 3.16
N VAL A 317 -0.71 -19.85 4.44
CA VAL A 317 -1.91 -20.56 4.95
C VAL A 317 -3.17 -19.94 4.40
N PHE A 318 -3.30 -18.62 4.45
CA PHE A 318 -4.50 -17.89 4.03
C PHE A 318 -4.80 -18.09 2.55
N THR A 319 -3.80 -17.99 1.68
CA THR A 319 -3.99 -18.15 0.24
C THR A 319 -4.28 -19.59 -0.17
N ASN A 320 -3.57 -20.57 0.39
CA ASN A 320 -3.77 -21.98 0.05
C ASN A 320 -5.08 -22.58 0.57
N PHE A 321 -5.52 -22.16 1.77
CA PHE A 321 -6.65 -22.84 2.43
C PHE A 321 -7.92 -21.99 2.47
N ILE A 322 -7.82 -20.66 2.47
CA ILE A 322 -8.99 -19.79 2.57
C ILE A 322 -9.30 -19.19 1.20
N VAL A 323 -8.39 -18.40 0.61
CA VAL A 323 -8.65 -17.73 -0.67
C VAL A 323 -9.00 -18.75 -1.76
N PHE A 324 -8.17 -19.76 -1.94
CA PHE A 324 -8.38 -20.78 -2.97
C PHE A 324 -9.74 -21.49 -2.84
N ARG A 325 -10.13 -21.85 -1.60
CA ARG A 325 -11.41 -22.53 -1.39
C ARG A 325 -12.61 -21.62 -1.56
N VAL A 326 -12.56 -20.43 -1.02
CA VAL A 326 -13.69 -19.48 -1.05
C VAL A 326 -13.92 -18.93 -2.45
N MET A 327 -12.87 -18.82 -3.26
CA MET A 327 -12.96 -18.32 -4.64
C MET A 327 -13.39 -19.38 -5.66
N GLY A 328 -13.52 -20.65 -5.28
CA GLY A 328 -14.15 -21.68 -6.13
C GLY A 328 -13.32 -22.92 -6.41
N CYS A 329 -12.08 -23.03 -5.89
CA CYS A 329 -11.17 -24.18 -6.12
C CYS A 329 -10.87 -24.46 -7.61
N ASP A 330 -11.03 -23.47 -8.48
CA ASP A 330 -10.81 -23.54 -9.91
C ASP A 330 -9.45 -22.90 -10.31
N TYR A 331 -9.17 -22.85 -11.61
CA TYR A 331 -7.99 -22.22 -12.15
C TYR A 331 -7.89 -20.73 -11.76
N ASP A 332 -9.00 -20.00 -11.89
CA ASP A 332 -9.06 -18.59 -11.52
C ASP A 332 -8.76 -18.37 -10.05
N ALA A 333 -9.28 -19.21 -9.17
CA ALA A 333 -8.99 -19.16 -7.73
C ALA A 333 -7.50 -19.39 -7.43
N ALA A 334 -6.79 -20.22 -8.21
CA ALA A 334 -5.35 -20.41 -8.05
C ALA A 334 -4.57 -19.18 -8.50
N VAL A 335 -4.96 -18.53 -9.61
CA VAL A 335 -4.36 -17.27 -10.09
C VAL A 335 -4.64 -16.13 -9.11
N ILE A 336 -5.89 -16.01 -8.62
CA ILE A 336 -6.26 -15.03 -7.58
C ILE A 336 -5.43 -15.24 -6.32
N SER A 337 -5.25 -16.49 -5.86
CA SER A 337 -4.40 -16.79 -4.67
C SER A 337 -2.96 -16.32 -4.85
N SER A 338 -2.41 -16.47 -6.05
CA SER A 338 -1.09 -15.93 -6.39
C SER A 338 -1.05 -14.40 -6.37
N GLY A 339 -2.07 -13.76 -6.92
CA GLY A 339 -2.22 -12.31 -6.90
C GLY A 339 -2.35 -11.75 -5.48
N VAL A 340 -3.13 -12.43 -4.61
CA VAL A 340 -3.27 -12.06 -3.19
C VAL A 340 -1.93 -12.07 -2.46
N CYS A 341 -1.01 -13.01 -2.76
CA CYS A 341 0.33 -12.97 -2.18
C CYS A 341 1.08 -11.68 -2.55
N GLY A 342 0.90 -11.20 -3.78
CA GLY A 342 1.56 -9.99 -4.26
C GLY A 342 1.06 -8.73 -3.57
N PHE A 343 -0.25 -8.45 -3.58
CA PHE A 343 -0.77 -7.23 -2.97
C PHE A 343 -0.92 -7.34 -1.44
N GLY A 344 -1.18 -8.51 -0.92
CA GLY A 344 -1.38 -8.74 0.51
C GLY A 344 -0.09 -8.74 1.34
N MET A 345 1.07 -8.76 0.68
CA MET A 345 2.39 -8.56 1.31
C MET A 345 3.22 -7.47 0.61
N GLY A 346 2.69 -6.77 -0.37
CA GLY A 346 3.53 -5.84 -1.12
C GLY A 346 2.74 -4.72 -1.77
N ALA A 347 2.37 -4.93 -3.03
CA ALA A 347 1.66 -3.93 -3.81
C ALA A 347 0.93 -4.57 -5.01
N THR A 348 -0.05 -3.85 -5.57
CA THR A 348 -0.79 -4.30 -6.75
C THR A 348 0.11 -4.66 -7.95
N PRO A 349 1.21 -3.93 -8.28
CA PRO A 349 2.12 -4.36 -9.33
C PRO A 349 2.75 -5.74 -9.11
N ASN A 350 3.05 -6.12 -7.86
CA ASN A 350 3.56 -7.45 -7.54
C ASN A 350 2.49 -8.53 -7.75
N ALA A 351 1.24 -8.22 -7.42
CA ALA A 351 0.11 -9.10 -7.72
C ALA A 351 -0.01 -9.35 -9.22
N MET A 352 0.05 -8.29 -10.03
CA MET A 352 -0.01 -8.38 -11.48
C MET A 352 1.14 -9.21 -12.05
N ALA A 353 2.37 -8.99 -11.58
CA ALA A 353 3.53 -9.78 -12.01
C ALA A 353 3.41 -11.27 -11.66
N ASN A 354 2.90 -11.59 -10.46
CA ASN A 354 2.67 -12.97 -10.05
C ASN A 354 1.61 -13.67 -10.92
N MET A 355 0.49 -12.97 -11.21
CA MET A 355 -0.56 -13.49 -12.08
C MET A 355 -0.09 -13.66 -13.51
N GLN A 356 0.62 -12.65 -14.06
CA GLN A 356 1.16 -12.70 -15.41
C GLN A 356 2.08 -13.89 -15.62
N ALA A 357 2.99 -14.16 -14.68
CA ALA A 357 3.90 -15.30 -14.76
C ALA A 357 3.18 -16.66 -14.81
N LEU A 358 2.01 -16.78 -14.16
CA LEU A 358 1.17 -17.98 -14.25
C LEU A 358 0.38 -18.02 -15.56
N CYS A 359 -0.24 -16.91 -15.95
CA CYS A 359 -1.06 -16.84 -17.16
C CYS A 359 -0.23 -17.04 -18.44
N GLU A 360 1.00 -16.53 -18.50
CA GLU A 360 1.92 -16.79 -19.60
C GLU A 360 2.32 -18.26 -19.72
N LYS A 361 2.41 -18.95 -18.59
CA LYS A 361 2.82 -20.36 -18.54
C LYS A 361 1.67 -21.34 -18.81
N TYR A 362 0.46 -21.03 -18.38
CA TYR A 362 -0.66 -21.95 -18.37
C TYR A 362 -1.83 -21.47 -19.25
N ALA A 363 -2.64 -20.53 -18.78
CA ALA A 363 -3.79 -19.97 -19.47
C ALA A 363 -4.17 -18.59 -18.92
N PRO A 364 -4.83 -17.71 -19.69
CA PRO A 364 -5.33 -16.44 -19.20
C PRO A 364 -6.44 -16.65 -18.13
N SER A 365 -6.57 -15.68 -17.20
CA SER A 365 -7.62 -15.64 -16.17
C SER A 365 -8.24 -14.25 -16.12
N VAL A 366 -9.28 -14.01 -16.90
CA VAL A 366 -9.99 -12.72 -16.98
C VAL A 366 -10.51 -12.31 -15.60
N LYS A 367 -11.11 -13.25 -14.86
CA LYS A 367 -11.65 -13.03 -13.52
C LYS A 367 -10.59 -12.53 -12.53
N ALA A 368 -9.36 -13.08 -12.55
CA ALA A 368 -8.28 -12.64 -11.67
C ALA A 368 -7.82 -11.22 -12.02
N TYR A 369 -7.66 -10.93 -13.32
CA TYR A 369 -7.25 -9.61 -13.81
C TYR A 369 -8.29 -8.52 -13.57
N LEU A 370 -9.57 -8.87 -13.42
CA LEU A 370 -10.63 -7.93 -13.02
C LEU A 370 -10.64 -7.73 -11.50
N LEU A 371 -10.65 -8.82 -10.71
CA LEU A 371 -10.84 -8.73 -9.25
C LEU A 371 -9.66 -8.12 -8.51
N ILE A 372 -8.42 -8.54 -8.85
CA ILE A 372 -7.23 -8.14 -8.11
C ILE A 372 -6.96 -6.62 -8.21
N PRO A 373 -6.91 -6.01 -9.41
CA PRO A 373 -6.70 -4.57 -9.50
C PRO A 373 -7.84 -3.77 -8.89
N LEU A 374 -9.10 -4.14 -9.16
CA LEU A 374 -10.26 -3.40 -8.67
C LEU A 374 -10.33 -3.39 -7.14
N VAL A 375 -10.15 -4.53 -6.49
CA VAL A 375 -10.20 -4.60 -5.03
C VAL A 375 -8.89 -4.13 -4.41
N GLY A 376 -7.74 -4.56 -4.96
CA GLY A 376 -6.42 -4.27 -4.42
C GLY A 376 -6.03 -2.79 -4.53
N SER A 377 -6.39 -2.10 -5.63
CA SER A 377 -6.05 -0.67 -5.79
C SER A 377 -7.15 0.28 -5.34
N LEU A 378 -8.45 -0.08 -5.52
CA LEU A 378 -9.55 0.85 -5.24
C LEU A 378 -10.03 0.80 -3.79
N PHE A 379 -10.01 -0.38 -3.16
CA PHE A 379 -10.64 -0.58 -1.86
C PHE A 379 -9.69 -1.01 -0.75
N ALA A 380 -8.62 -1.76 -1.07
CA ALA A 380 -7.75 -2.33 -0.04
C ALA A 380 -7.07 -1.24 0.78
N ASP A 381 -6.48 -0.22 0.15
CA ASP A 381 -5.79 0.87 0.86
C ASP A 381 -6.76 1.71 1.69
N PHE A 382 -7.97 1.98 1.15
CA PHE A 382 -9.01 2.70 1.86
C PHE A 382 -9.45 1.95 3.12
N ILE A 383 -9.80 0.67 2.98
CA ILE A 383 -10.26 -0.16 4.09
C ILE A 383 -9.13 -0.41 5.08
N ASN A 384 -7.91 -0.68 4.60
CA ASN A 384 -6.75 -0.88 5.44
C ASN A 384 -6.48 0.33 6.34
N SER A 385 -6.53 1.53 5.78
CA SER A 385 -6.33 2.78 6.55
C SER A 385 -7.38 2.96 7.63
N LEU A 386 -8.66 2.67 7.34
CA LEU A 386 -9.74 2.72 8.33
C LEU A 386 -9.56 1.67 9.43
N VAL A 387 -9.36 0.40 9.05
CA VAL A 387 -9.18 -0.70 10.00
C VAL A 387 -7.97 -0.47 10.88
N THR A 388 -6.86 -0.03 10.32
CA THR A 388 -5.64 0.27 11.06
C THR A 388 -5.85 1.40 12.07
N THR A 389 -6.55 2.47 11.67
CA THR A 389 -6.86 3.59 12.58
C THR A 389 -7.67 3.11 13.78
N PHE A 390 -8.73 2.33 13.54
CA PHE A 390 -9.47 1.73 14.66
C PHE A 390 -8.59 0.82 15.49
N PHE A 391 -7.81 -0.05 14.86
CA PHE A 391 -7.00 -1.06 15.54
C PHE A 391 -5.97 -0.44 16.50
N ILE A 392 -5.25 0.61 16.07
CA ILE A 392 -4.25 1.30 16.89
C ILE A 392 -4.91 2.00 18.11
N ASN A 393 -6.13 2.52 17.96
CA ASN A 393 -6.82 3.17 19.07
C ASN A 393 -7.39 2.21 20.13
N PHE A 394 -7.48 0.90 19.83
CA PHE A 394 -8.02 -0.12 20.75
C PHE A 394 -6.95 -1.00 21.40
N ILE A 395 -5.68 -0.88 21.02
CA ILE A 395 -4.55 -1.61 21.60
C ILE A 395 -3.84 -0.75 22.63
#